data_07dfef584e5a0765348101e1bd09bb41
#
_entry.id   07dfef584e5a0765348101e1bd09bb41
#
_cell.length_a   1.000
_cell.length_b   1.000
_cell.length_c   1.000
_cell.angle_alpha   90.00
_cell.angle_beta   90.00
_cell.angle_gamma   90.00
#
_symmetry.space_group_name_H-M   'P 1'
#
loop_
_entity.id
_entity.type
_entity.pdbx_description
1 polymer ?
#
loop_
_entity_poly.entity_id
_entity_poly.type
_entity_poly.pdbx_seq_one_letter_code
_entity_poly.pdbx_strand_id
1 'polypeptide(L)'
;MNQFGHNFRLAIWGESHGHQIGISLDGVPAGIPLSEEDFAEDLARRRSGAPGTTPRREPDVPQIVSGVYDGYTTGAPLTIEFANTNTHSQDYSTVMRHYRPSHADLVAYHKFAGFNDPRGGGHFSARLTVALVACLLYTSPSPRDRSV
;
A
#
# COMPACT_ATOMS: atom_id res chain seq x y z
N MET A 1 11.15 -7.45 -8.40
CA MET A 1 11.57 -7.43 -6.99
C MET A 1 10.70 -6.40 -6.28
N ASN A 2 10.05 -6.76 -5.19
CA ASN A 2 9.05 -5.93 -4.50
C ASN A 2 9.58 -5.41 -3.15
N GLN A 3 10.90 -5.39 -3.01
CA GLN A 3 11.60 -4.93 -1.81
C GLN A 3 12.53 -3.77 -2.15
N PHE A 4 12.61 -2.80 -1.25
CA PHE A 4 13.48 -1.63 -1.34
C PHE A 4 14.27 -1.46 -0.05
N GLY A 5 15.44 -0.81 -0.14
CA GLY A 5 16.26 -0.43 1.00
C GLY A 5 17.35 -1.42 1.36
N HIS A 6 18.22 -1.01 2.27
CA HIS A 6 19.34 -1.79 2.79
C HIS A 6 19.20 -2.02 4.30
N ASN A 7 19.41 -1.01 5.12
CA ASN A 7 19.27 -1.11 6.59
C ASN A 7 17.81 -0.99 7.02
N PHE A 8 17.08 -0.08 6.41
CA PHE A 8 15.63 0.00 6.48
C PHE A 8 15.08 -0.57 5.16
N ARG A 9 14.31 -1.64 5.26
CA ARG A 9 13.76 -2.35 4.11
C ARG A 9 12.25 -2.33 4.15
N LEU A 10 11.66 -2.25 2.98
CA LEU A 10 10.22 -2.37 2.84
C LEU A 10 9.86 -3.37 1.73
N ALA A 11 8.79 -4.09 1.93
CA ALA A 11 8.15 -4.94 0.94
C ALA A 11 6.68 -4.57 0.84
N ILE A 12 6.22 -4.21 -0.37
CA ILE A 12 4.81 -3.97 -0.68
C ILE A 12 4.24 -5.24 -1.28
N TRP A 13 3.06 -5.65 -0.86
CA TRP A 13 2.42 -6.88 -1.29
C TRP A 13 0.90 -6.71 -1.47
N GLY A 14 0.28 -7.70 -2.12
CA GLY A 14 -1.13 -7.72 -2.46
C GLY A 14 -1.45 -7.20 -3.85
N GLU A 15 -2.71 -7.32 -4.23
CA GLU A 15 -3.27 -6.90 -5.50
C GLU A 15 -4.49 -6.00 -5.30
N SER A 16 -4.75 -5.13 -6.27
CA SER A 16 -5.83 -4.12 -6.22
C SER A 16 -7.22 -4.71 -5.90
N HIS A 17 -7.49 -5.92 -6.38
CA HIS A 17 -8.76 -6.63 -6.21
C HIS A 17 -8.60 -7.93 -5.41
N GLY A 18 -7.45 -8.14 -4.77
CA GLY A 18 -7.26 -9.15 -3.73
C GLY A 18 -8.00 -8.75 -2.45
N HIS A 19 -7.97 -9.60 -1.43
CA HIS A 19 -8.64 -9.33 -0.16
C HIS A 19 -8.06 -8.12 0.56
N GLN A 20 -6.75 -7.96 0.50
CA GLN A 20 -6.02 -6.90 1.17
C GLN A 20 -4.71 -6.58 0.47
N ILE A 21 -4.16 -5.45 0.79
CA ILE A 21 -2.82 -5.03 0.41
C ILE A 21 -2.09 -4.61 1.67
N GLY A 22 -0.77 -4.61 1.65
CA GLY A 22 -0.01 -4.22 2.81
C GLY A 22 1.43 -3.88 2.52
N ILE A 23 2.11 -3.55 3.61
CA ILE A 23 3.54 -3.29 3.65
C ILE A 23 4.16 -3.99 4.85
N SER A 24 5.32 -4.57 4.64
CA SER A 24 6.18 -5.07 5.70
C SER A 24 7.47 -4.25 5.72
N LEU A 25 7.80 -3.71 6.89
CA LEU A 25 8.97 -2.88 7.14
C LEU A 25 9.93 -3.65 8.05
N ASP A 26 11.18 -3.75 7.65
CA ASP A 26 12.26 -4.35 8.43
C ASP A 26 13.32 -3.29 8.75
N GLY A 27 13.92 -3.37 9.93
CA GLY A 27 14.88 -2.38 10.41
C GLY A 27 14.23 -1.16 11.10
N VAL A 28 12.96 -1.25 11.49
CA VAL A 28 12.32 -0.23 12.34
C VAL A 28 12.92 -0.33 13.76
N PRO A 29 13.46 0.76 14.35
CA PRO A 29 13.97 0.72 15.71
C PRO A 29 12.88 0.34 16.72
N ALA A 30 13.27 -0.35 17.78
CA ALA A 30 12.37 -0.66 18.88
C ALA A 30 12.13 0.59 19.76
N GLY A 31 10.96 0.65 20.43
CA GLY A 31 10.66 1.68 21.42
C GLY A 31 10.08 2.98 20.85
N ILE A 32 9.69 3.00 19.58
CA ILE A 32 8.98 4.14 18.99
C ILE A 32 7.50 4.01 19.31
N PRO A 33 6.84 5.03 19.92
CA PRO A 33 5.39 5.03 20.08
C PRO A 33 4.70 4.94 18.72
N LEU A 34 3.72 4.02 18.58
CA LEU A 34 2.99 3.83 17.35
C LEU A 34 1.60 3.26 17.58
N SER A 35 0.62 3.90 16.93
CA SER A 35 -0.76 3.43 16.83
C SER A 35 -1.29 3.60 15.40
N GLU A 36 -2.43 2.99 15.09
CA GLU A 36 -3.08 3.17 13.78
C GLU A 36 -3.51 4.62 13.52
N GLU A 37 -3.74 5.40 14.57
CA GLU A 37 -4.16 6.81 14.49
C GLU A 37 -3.05 7.71 13.92
N ASP A 38 -1.80 7.34 14.09
CA ASP A 38 -0.66 8.10 13.59
C ASP A 38 -0.62 8.19 12.06
N PHE A 39 -1.27 7.25 11.37
CA PHE A 39 -1.37 7.24 9.90
C PHE A 39 -2.55 8.07 9.37
N ALA A 40 -3.47 8.52 10.22
CA ALA A 40 -4.78 9.04 9.80
C ALA A 40 -4.66 10.28 8.91
N GLU A 41 -3.77 11.21 9.22
CA GLU A 41 -3.61 12.47 8.48
C GLU A 41 -3.09 12.21 7.06
N ASP A 42 -2.03 11.45 6.91
CA ASP A 42 -1.42 11.17 5.61
C ASP A 42 -2.31 10.30 4.73
N LEU A 43 -3.00 9.33 5.32
CA LEU A 43 -3.99 8.52 4.63
C LEU A 43 -5.20 9.36 4.18
N ALA A 44 -5.65 10.32 5.00
CA ALA A 44 -6.73 11.23 4.61
C ALA A 44 -6.36 12.10 3.42
N ARG A 45 -5.12 12.60 3.36
CA ARG A 45 -4.62 13.38 2.21
C ARG A 45 -4.59 12.56 0.92
N ARG A 46 -4.33 11.26 1.02
CA ARG A 46 -4.30 10.34 -0.12
C ARG A 46 -5.69 9.98 -0.64
N ARG A 47 -6.72 10.02 0.18
CA ARG A 47 -8.06 9.53 -0.20
C ARG A 47 -8.54 10.15 -1.49
N SER A 48 -9.11 9.30 -2.36
CA SER A 48 -9.77 9.74 -3.58
C SER A 48 -11.03 10.56 -3.25
N GLY A 49 -11.33 11.56 -4.06
CA GLY A 49 -12.50 12.44 -3.87
C GLY A 49 -12.27 13.86 -4.40
N ALA A 50 -11.01 14.23 -4.67
CA ALA A 50 -10.68 15.47 -5.38
C ALA A 50 -10.96 15.33 -6.88
N PRO A 51 -11.22 16.44 -7.60
CA PRO A 51 -11.35 16.44 -9.06
C PRO A 51 -10.13 15.79 -9.72
N GLY A 52 -10.37 14.82 -10.64
CA GLY A 52 -9.32 14.11 -11.35
C GLY A 52 -8.83 12.81 -10.67
N THR A 53 -9.39 12.46 -9.52
CA THR A 53 -9.10 11.16 -8.87
C THR A 53 -10.06 10.07 -9.33
N THR A 54 -9.74 8.80 -9.06
CA THR A 54 -10.60 7.67 -9.39
C THR A 54 -11.90 7.69 -8.57
N PRO A 55 -13.04 7.20 -9.12
CA PRO A 55 -14.30 7.10 -8.39
C PRO A 55 -14.28 6.08 -7.26
N ARG A 56 -13.31 5.15 -7.26
CA ARG A 56 -13.16 4.13 -6.22
C ARG A 56 -12.82 4.78 -4.89
N ARG A 57 -13.66 4.55 -3.90
CA ARG A 57 -13.43 5.01 -2.52
C ARG A 57 -13.20 3.79 -1.63
N GLU A 58 -12.06 3.79 -0.96
CA GLU A 58 -11.71 2.81 0.07
C GLU A 58 -11.59 3.54 1.42
N PRO A 59 -11.96 2.89 2.52
CA PRO A 59 -11.82 3.50 3.84
C PRO A 59 -10.37 3.73 4.24
N ASP A 60 -9.43 2.96 3.66
CA ASP A 60 -7.99 3.02 3.93
C ASP A 60 -7.66 2.99 5.44
N VAL A 61 -8.35 2.11 6.17
CA VAL A 61 -8.11 1.90 7.59
C VAL A 61 -6.88 1.02 7.75
N PRO A 62 -5.79 1.52 8.34
CA PRO A 62 -4.61 0.71 8.61
C PRO A 62 -4.90 -0.30 9.72
N GLN A 63 -4.29 -1.47 9.61
CA GLN A 63 -4.28 -2.51 10.63
C GLN A 63 -2.85 -2.93 10.90
N ILE A 64 -2.34 -2.70 12.11
CA ILE A 64 -1.02 -3.17 12.51
C ILE A 64 -1.13 -4.62 12.94
N VAL A 65 -0.50 -5.54 12.20
CA VAL A 65 -0.59 -6.98 12.47
C VAL A 65 0.69 -7.57 13.06
N SER A 66 1.79 -6.84 13.03
CA SER A 66 3.09 -7.26 13.58
C SER A 66 3.96 -6.05 13.90
N GLY A 67 4.91 -6.22 14.81
CA GLY A 67 5.96 -5.25 15.09
C GLY A 67 5.61 -4.18 16.14
N VAL A 68 4.44 -4.27 16.78
CA VAL A 68 4.03 -3.38 17.88
C VAL A 68 3.54 -4.21 19.07
N TYR A 69 3.94 -3.80 20.26
CA TYR A 69 3.46 -4.34 21.51
C TYR A 69 3.34 -3.21 22.54
N ASP A 70 2.22 -3.16 23.25
CA ASP A 70 1.92 -2.13 24.28
C ASP A 70 2.13 -0.69 23.79
N GLY A 71 1.72 -0.43 22.52
CA GLY A 71 1.84 0.90 21.89
C GLY A 71 3.24 1.30 21.44
N TYR A 72 4.20 0.38 21.43
CA TYR A 72 5.58 0.65 21.00
C TYR A 72 6.07 -0.36 19.97
N THR A 73 6.93 0.10 19.06
CA THR A 73 7.60 -0.78 18.11
C THR A 73 8.53 -1.74 18.85
N THR A 74 8.59 -3.00 18.38
CA THR A 74 9.34 -4.07 19.06
C THR A 74 10.72 -4.33 18.45
N GLY A 75 10.99 -3.77 17.26
CA GLY A 75 12.15 -4.13 16.45
C GLY A 75 11.94 -5.38 15.57
N ALA A 76 10.84 -6.12 15.76
CA ALA A 76 10.40 -7.13 14.80
C ALA A 76 9.87 -6.45 13.53
N PRO A 77 9.74 -7.19 12.40
CA PRO A 77 9.14 -6.62 11.20
C PRO A 77 7.77 -6.00 11.48
N LEU A 78 7.63 -4.71 11.15
CA LEU A 78 6.37 -3.99 11.27
C LEU A 78 5.54 -4.24 10.01
N THR A 79 4.35 -4.82 10.19
CA THR A 79 3.44 -5.11 9.07
C THR A 79 2.13 -4.37 9.27
N ILE A 80 1.73 -3.65 8.22
CA ILE A 80 0.51 -2.86 8.17
C ILE A 80 -0.32 -3.32 6.98
N GLU A 81 -1.59 -3.60 7.21
CA GLU A 81 -2.53 -4.10 6.21
C GLU A 81 -3.69 -3.13 5.98
N PHE A 82 -4.24 -3.18 4.77
CA PHE A 82 -5.42 -2.43 4.35
C PHE A 82 -6.38 -3.37 3.63
N ALA A 83 -7.58 -3.51 4.15
CA ALA A 83 -8.63 -4.28 3.49
C ALA A 83 -9.10 -3.60 2.20
N ASN A 84 -9.36 -4.41 1.18
CA ASN A 84 -10.02 -3.97 -0.04
C ASN A 84 -11.52 -4.24 0.10
N THR A 85 -12.33 -3.21 0.23
CA THR A 85 -13.77 -3.32 0.46
C THR A 85 -14.60 -2.99 -0.77
N ASN A 86 -14.07 -2.19 -1.67
CA ASN A 86 -14.76 -1.73 -2.88
C ASN A 86 -14.13 -2.35 -4.15
N THR A 87 -14.32 -3.67 -4.31
CA THR A 87 -13.81 -4.44 -5.44
C THR A 87 -14.95 -4.84 -6.38
N HIS A 88 -15.12 -4.12 -7.50
CA HIS A 88 -16.08 -4.44 -8.55
C HIS A 88 -15.37 -5.21 -9.68
N SER A 89 -15.23 -6.51 -9.53
CA SER A 89 -14.48 -7.37 -10.48
C SER A 89 -15.17 -7.49 -11.84
N GLN A 90 -16.47 -7.21 -11.94
CA GLN A 90 -17.25 -7.33 -13.18
C GLN A 90 -16.86 -6.29 -14.24
N ASP A 91 -16.34 -5.14 -13.82
CA ASP A 91 -15.99 -4.04 -14.73
C ASP A 91 -14.72 -4.30 -15.56
N TYR A 92 -14.00 -5.39 -15.28
CA TYR A 92 -12.70 -5.67 -15.90
C TYR A 92 -12.74 -6.77 -16.98
N SER A 93 -13.89 -7.34 -17.29
CA SER A 93 -14.01 -8.41 -18.31
C SER A 93 -13.51 -7.97 -19.69
N THR A 94 -13.70 -6.72 -20.05
CA THR A 94 -13.21 -6.14 -21.31
C THR A 94 -11.71 -5.84 -21.26
N VAL A 95 -11.21 -5.36 -20.12
CA VAL A 95 -9.79 -5.04 -19.90
C VAL A 95 -8.93 -6.31 -19.92
N MET A 96 -9.47 -7.44 -19.49
CA MET A 96 -8.78 -8.73 -19.56
C MET A 96 -8.48 -9.19 -21.01
N ARG A 97 -9.17 -8.63 -22.01
CA ARG A 97 -8.98 -8.95 -23.44
C ARG A 97 -8.13 -7.91 -24.17
N HIS A 98 -7.97 -6.71 -23.60
CA HIS A 98 -7.25 -5.61 -24.24
C HIS A 98 -6.38 -4.89 -23.20
N TYR A 99 -5.08 -4.88 -23.47
CA TYR A 99 -4.14 -4.17 -22.59
C TYR A 99 -4.36 -2.68 -22.67
N ARG A 100 -4.39 -2.02 -21.53
CA ARG A 100 -4.59 -0.56 -21.45
C ARG A 100 -3.33 0.18 -21.89
N PRO A 101 -3.42 1.18 -22.79
CA PRO A 101 -2.29 2.06 -23.10
C PRO A 101 -1.74 2.74 -21.84
N SER A 102 -0.42 2.87 -21.77
CA SER A 102 0.29 3.52 -20.64
C SER A 102 0.14 2.82 -19.27
N HIS A 103 -0.39 1.59 -19.26
CA HIS A 103 -0.45 0.75 -18.06
C HIS A 103 0.50 -0.45 -18.17
N ALA A 104 0.80 -1.08 -17.05
CA ALA A 104 1.71 -2.23 -16.99
C ALA A 104 1.10 -3.56 -17.47
N ASP A 105 -0.13 -3.59 -17.95
CA ASP A 105 -0.88 -4.81 -18.26
C ASP A 105 -0.12 -5.76 -19.19
N LEU A 106 0.36 -5.25 -20.34
CA LEU A 106 1.11 -6.03 -21.33
C LEU A 106 2.44 -6.55 -20.75
N VAL A 107 3.16 -5.67 -20.08
CA VAL A 107 4.47 -6.01 -19.48
C VAL A 107 4.31 -7.06 -18.38
N ALA A 108 3.29 -6.90 -17.53
CA ALA A 108 2.97 -7.87 -16.48
C ALA A 108 2.59 -9.23 -17.06
N TYR A 109 1.75 -9.24 -18.10
CA TYR A 109 1.37 -10.47 -18.78
C TYR A 109 2.60 -11.24 -19.30
N HIS A 110 3.49 -10.58 -20.02
CA HIS A 110 4.69 -11.22 -20.54
C HIS A 110 5.67 -11.63 -19.44
N LYS A 111 5.89 -10.76 -18.45
CA LYS A 111 6.83 -11.03 -17.35
C LYS A 111 6.40 -12.22 -16.51
N PHE A 112 5.12 -12.41 -16.29
CA PHE A 112 4.57 -13.45 -15.42
C PHE A 112 3.83 -14.55 -16.21
N ALA A 113 4.06 -14.66 -17.52
CA ALA A 113 3.49 -15.67 -18.40
C ALA A 113 1.95 -15.78 -18.28
N GLY A 114 1.26 -14.67 -18.07
CA GLY A 114 -0.18 -14.58 -17.92
C GLY A 114 -0.76 -14.97 -16.56
N PHE A 115 0.07 -15.28 -15.58
CA PHE A 115 -0.37 -15.66 -14.22
C PHE A 115 -0.54 -14.48 -13.25
N ASN A 116 -0.37 -13.25 -13.71
CA ASN A 116 -0.66 -12.06 -12.89
C ASN A 116 -2.17 -11.85 -12.74
N ASP A 117 -2.59 -11.26 -11.62
CA ASP A 117 -3.99 -10.80 -11.46
C ASP A 117 -4.23 -9.58 -12.35
N PRO A 118 -5.09 -9.68 -13.39
CA PRO A 118 -5.37 -8.55 -14.30
C PRO A 118 -6.36 -7.53 -13.73
N ARG A 119 -7.09 -7.87 -12.66
CA ARG A 119 -8.18 -7.05 -12.12
C ARG A 119 -7.64 -5.73 -11.55
N GLY A 120 -8.13 -4.62 -12.09
CA GLY A 120 -7.72 -3.28 -11.65
C GLY A 120 -6.23 -2.98 -11.76
N GLY A 121 -5.49 -3.76 -12.55
CA GLY A 121 -4.04 -3.66 -12.68
C GLY A 121 -3.25 -4.49 -11.67
N GLY A 122 -3.92 -5.28 -10.85
CA GLY A 122 -3.31 -6.21 -9.91
C GLY A 122 -2.31 -5.53 -8.98
N HIS A 123 -1.11 -6.08 -8.91
CA HIS A 123 0.00 -5.54 -8.13
C HIS A 123 0.56 -4.20 -8.67
N PHE A 124 0.30 -3.87 -9.94
CA PHE A 124 0.77 -2.62 -10.57
C PHE A 124 -0.25 -1.48 -10.46
N SER A 125 -1.29 -1.66 -9.68
CA SER A 125 -2.31 -0.63 -9.42
C SER A 125 -1.77 0.49 -8.52
N ALA A 126 -2.20 1.72 -8.80
CA ALA A 126 -1.98 2.85 -7.91
C ALA A 126 -2.60 2.64 -6.49
N ARG A 127 -3.50 1.67 -6.34
CA ARG A 127 -4.04 1.27 -5.03
C ARG A 127 -2.94 0.92 -4.03
N LEU A 128 -1.87 0.26 -4.48
CA LEU A 128 -0.77 -0.17 -3.61
C LEU A 128 0.04 0.99 -3.04
N THR A 129 -0.09 2.19 -3.59
CA THR A 129 0.59 3.38 -3.05
C THR A 129 0.11 3.77 -1.65
N VAL A 130 -1.04 3.26 -1.18
CA VAL A 130 -1.47 3.46 0.22
C VAL A 130 -0.44 2.90 1.19
N ALA A 131 0.17 1.78 0.85
CA ALA A 131 1.24 1.16 1.64
C ALA A 131 2.50 2.04 1.70
N LEU A 132 2.84 2.72 0.60
CA LEU A 132 3.95 3.69 0.60
C LEU A 132 3.65 4.89 1.49
N VAL A 133 2.43 5.40 1.47
CA VAL A 133 2.03 6.52 2.34
C VAL A 133 2.18 6.14 3.82
N ALA A 134 1.79 4.93 4.19
CA ALA A 134 2.00 4.45 5.56
C ALA A 134 3.49 4.37 5.94
N CYS A 135 4.39 4.02 5.01
CA CYS A 135 5.82 3.97 5.33
C CYS A 135 6.47 5.36 5.47
N LEU A 136 5.88 6.42 4.92
CA LEU A 136 6.43 7.78 5.02
C LEU A 136 6.54 8.27 6.46
N LEU A 137 5.74 7.76 7.38
CA LEU A 137 5.85 8.06 8.80
C LEU A 137 7.26 7.78 9.37
N TYR A 138 7.98 6.81 8.78
CA TYR A 138 9.33 6.42 9.21
C TYR A 138 10.46 6.91 8.30
N THR A 139 10.15 7.38 7.11
CA THR A 139 11.16 7.68 6.08
C THR A 139 11.26 9.16 5.74
N SER A 140 10.22 9.93 6.06
CA SER A 140 10.19 11.37 5.77
C SER A 140 10.36 12.17 7.06
N PRO A 141 11.29 13.14 7.13
CA PRO A 141 11.30 14.08 8.23
C PRO A 141 9.98 14.84 8.20
N SER A 142 9.10 14.50 9.15
CA SER A 142 7.82 15.18 9.32
C SER A 142 8.06 16.67 9.59
N PRO A 143 7.20 17.56 9.09
CA PRO A 143 7.17 18.94 9.55
C PRO A 143 7.05 19.06 11.08
N ARG A 144 6.53 18.03 11.76
CA ARG A 144 6.48 17.94 13.22
C ARG A 144 7.87 17.82 13.85
N ASP A 145 8.83 17.21 13.15
CA ASP A 145 10.22 17.04 13.62
C ASP A 145 11.05 18.31 13.46
N ARG A 146 10.51 19.34 12.79
CA ARG A 146 11.16 20.64 12.59
C ARG A 146 10.79 21.69 13.64
N SER A 147 9.97 21.33 14.60
CA SER A 147 9.49 22.22 15.66
C SER A 147 10.25 22.03 16.98
N VAL A 148 11.55 21.68 16.91
CA VAL A 148 12.47 21.68 18.07
C VAL A 148 13.51 22.76 17.87
#